data_404e2b93925289ca93c19be3cbede1ed
#
_entry.id   404e2b93925289ca93c19be3cbede1ed
#
_cell.length_a   1.000
_cell.length_b   1.000
_cell.length_c   1.000
_cell.angle_alpha   90.00
_cell.angle_beta   90.00
_cell.angle_gamma   90.00
#
_symmetry.space_group_name_H-M   'P 1'
#
loop_
_entity.id
_entity.type
_entity.pdbx_description
1 polymer ?
#
loop_
_entity_poly.entity_id
_entity_poly.type
_entity_poly.pdbx_seq_one_letter_code
_entity_poly.pdbx_strand_id
1 'polypeptide(L)'
;MKQNKSALSRNKTAMSQNKKVAIIGIGATEFSKNSGRSEMQLACEAALSAVQDAGINGSDVDGMATFSMDNNWETEVHRQIGGQELRFFSRTEYGGGGAIGPFAHATSAIQSGQCETAIIYRGMNERSGLRFGGGEIMSMNALNPDMIHFSHYFPTGFMTPASWIAMSAQRYMHEYGATSEDFGRIAVLLRDFASTNPAAFYYQRPITLEEHQQSKMIADPLRLYDCCQESDGAVAFVLTSLDHAKAIRKDPIEIASVRQCALPSSRQVTPFYSESITHFPEFDALAKDLYQRADATPDDIDVACIYDHFSPAILPQLESFGFCARGEGKDFVADGHVSRGGKMPINTNGGQIGEAYIHGLNGIAEMVRQLRGTSVNQVAGAKTALVTAGAGVPTGAAILRRA
;
A
#
# COMPACT_ATOMS: atom_id res chain seq x y z
N MET A 1 57.61 -2.62 15.21
CA MET A 1 56.27 -3.08 14.80
C MET A 1 55.60 -2.01 13.95
N LYS A 2 55.66 -2.15 12.61
CA LYS A 2 55.06 -1.21 11.65
C LYS A 2 53.64 -1.69 11.35
N GLN A 3 52.63 -0.86 11.62
CA GLN A 3 51.22 -1.12 11.29
C GLN A 3 51.05 -0.99 9.77
N ASN A 4 50.64 -2.08 9.16
CA ASN A 4 50.26 -2.15 7.76
C ASN A 4 48.79 -1.66 7.66
N LYS A 5 48.58 -0.38 7.31
CA LYS A 5 47.26 0.11 6.89
C LYS A 5 47.13 -0.22 5.40
N SER A 6 46.47 -1.33 5.09
CA SER A 6 46.02 -1.60 3.73
C SER A 6 44.88 -0.65 3.41
N ALA A 7 45.14 0.35 2.59
CA ALA A 7 44.15 1.20 1.98
C ALA A 7 43.28 0.35 1.02
N LEU A 8 42.08 -0.01 1.43
CA LEU A 8 41.05 -0.44 0.50
C LEU A 8 40.72 0.76 -0.42
N SER A 9 41.41 0.80 -1.55
CA SER A 9 41.04 1.63 -2.67
C SER A 9 39.59 1.26 -3.07
N ARG A 10 38.63 2.05 -2.66
CA ARG A 10 37.30 2.01 -3.24
C ARG A 10 37.45 2.50 -4.67
N ASN A 11 37.58 1.57 -5.60
CA ASN A 11 37.29 1.83 -7.00
C ASN A 11 35.87 2.38 -7.06
N LYS A 12 35.73 3.69 -7.28
CA LYS A 12 34.52 4.32 -7.76
C LYS A 12 34.37 3.87 -9.22
N THR A 13 33.93 2.63 -9.41
CA THR A 13 33.30 2.22 -10.65
C THR A 13 32.13 3.17 -10.82
N ALA A 14 32.10 3.89 -11.92
CA ALA A 14 31.02 4.80 -12.25
C ALA A 14 29.69 4.08 -11.93
N MET A 15 28.92 4.63 -10.99
CA MET A 15 27.56 4.15 -10.74
C MET A 15 26.87 4.25 -12.10
N SER A 16 26.55 3.11 -12.70
CA SER A 16 25.61 3.03 -13.81
C SER A 16 24.48 4.01 -13.49
N GLN A 17 24.19 4.95 -14.41
CA GLN A 17 23.04 5.82 -14.24
C GLN A 17 21.88 4.90 -13.92
N ASN A 18 21.31 5.01 -12.71
CA ASN A 18 20.27 4.11 -12.23
C ASN A 18 19.15 4.15 -13.27
N LYS A 19 18.96 3.05 -14.01
CA LYS A 19 17.85 2.92 -14.94
C LYS A 19 16.57 3.33 -14.19
N LYS A 20 15.87 4.34 -14.65
CA LYS A 20 14.55 4.67 -14.13
C LYS A 20 13.58 3.57 -14.50
N VAL A 21 12.62 3.30 -13.64
CA VAL A 21 11.60 2.27 -13.84
C VAL A 21 10.23 2.93 -13.87
N ALA A 22 9.33 2.40 -14.67
CA ALA A 22 7.98 2.91 -14.81
C ALA A 22 6.93 1.79 -14.76
N ILE A 23 5.75 2.14 -14.30
CA ILE A 23 4.54 1.33 -14.41
C ILE A 23 3.92 1.62 -15.77
N ILE A 24 3.71 0.58 -16.57
CA ILE A 24 3.15 0.67 -17.91
C ILE A 24 1.77 0.01 -18.02
N GLY A 25 1.41 -0.87 -17.10
CA GLY A 25 0.12 -1.54 -17.08
C GLY A 25 -0.44 -1.67 -15.68
N ILE A 26 -1.75 -1.55 -15.56
CA ILE A 26 -2.52 -1.86 -14.35
C ILE A 26 -3.70 -2.74 -14.73
N GLY A 27 -4.02 -3.70 -13.88
CA GLY A 27 -5.18 -4.56 -14.04
C GLY A 27 -5.82 -4.86 -12.70
N ALA A 28 -7.14 -4.98 -12.69
CA ALA A 28 -7.90 -5.36 -11.52
C ALA A 28 -9.10 -6.20 -11.93
N THR A 29 -9.51 -7.10 -11.06
CA THR A 29 -10.84 -7.72 -11.16
C THR A 29 -11.88 -6.82 -10.52
N GLU A 30 -13.16 -7.14 -10.67
CA GLU A 30 -14.18 -6.54 -9.82
C GLU A 30 -13.96 -6.97 -8.36
N PHE A 31 -14.26 -6.08 -7.43
CA PHE A 31 -14.16 -6.33 -6.00
C PHE A 31 -15.52 -6.76 -5.43
N SER A 32 -15.53 -7.85 -4.67
CA SER A 32 -16.77 -8.44 -4.18
C SER A 32 -16.63 -9.01 -2.76
N LYS A 33 -17.74 -9.47 -2.20
CA LYS A 33 -17.77 -10.25 -0.95
C LYS A 33 -17.77 -11.76 -1.19
N ASN A 34 -17.96 -12.16 -2.44
CA ASN A 34 -17.87 -13.54 -2.90
C ASN A 34 -17.65 -13.53 -4.40
N SER A 35 -16.43 -13.77 -4.84
CA SER A 35 -16.05 -13.72 -6.25
C SER A 35 -16.57 -14.93 -7.04
N GLY A 36 -16.82 -16.05 -6.38
CA GLY A 36 -17.11 -17.32 -7.02
C GLY A 36 -15.95 -17.92 -7.83
N ARG A 37 -14.73 -17.33 -7.71
CA ARG A 37 -13.51 -17.71 -8.44
C ARG A 37 -12.41 -18.13 -7.48
N SER A 38 -11.47 -18.94 -7.95
CA SER A 38 -10.26 -19.24 -7.19
C SER A 38 -9.33 -18.01 -7.13
N GLU A 39 -8.47 -17.92 -6.12
CA GLU A 39 -7.46 -16.86 -6.03
C GLU A 39 -6.52 -16.87 -7.23
N MET A 40 -6.16 -18.05 -7.74
CA MET A 40 -5.38 -18.22 -8.97
C MET A 40 -6.08 -17.60 -10.19
N GLN A 41 -7.37 -17.85 -10.34
CA GLN A 41 -8.15 -17.26 -11.45
C GLN A 41 -8.17 -15.74 -11.33
N LEU A 42 -8.44 -15.20 -10.14
CA LEU A 42 -8.42 -13.74 -9.89
C LEU A 42 -7.04 -13.13 -10.21
N ALA A 43 -5.95 -13.75 -9.73
CA ALA A 43 -4.59 -13.30 -9.99
C ALA A 43 -4.27 -13.28 -11.49
N CYS A 44 -4.64 -14.33 -12.23
CA CYS A 44 -4.42 -14.42 -13.67
C CYS A 44 -5.26 -13.39 -14.45
N GLU A 45 -6.52 -13.19 -14.10
CA GLU A 45 -7.39 -12.19 -14.72
C GLU A 45 -6.82 -10.77 -14.54
N ALA A 46 -6.38 -10.41 -13.34
CA ALA A 46 -5.76 -9.12 -13.08
C ALA A 46 -4.42 -8.97 -13.84
N ALA A 47 -3.58 -10.01 -13.84
CA ALA A 47 -2.31 -10.00 -14.56
C ALA A 47 -2.50 -9.84 -16.07
N LEU A 48 -3.44 -10.58 -16.69
CA LEU A 48 -3.78 -10.45 -18.10
C LEU A 48 -4.33 -9.07 -18.43
N SER A 49 -5.18 -8.51 -17.56
CA SER A 49 -5.69 -7.16 -17.73
C SER A 49 -4.54 -6.12 -17.67
N ALA A 50 -3.56 -6.31 -16.78
CA ALA A 50 -2.40 -5.42 -16.69
C ALA A 50 -1.49 -5.52 -17.93
N VAL A 51 -1.29 -6.73 -18.45
CA VAL A 51 -0.56 -6.99 -19.71
C VAL A 51 -1.25 -6.32 -20.90
N GLN A 52 -2.57 -6.43 -20.97
CA GLN A 52 -3.38 -5.78 -22.01
C GLN A 52 -3.31 -4.25 -21.90
N ASP A 53 -3.43 -3.68 -20.71
CA ASP A 53 -3.30 -2.23 -20.49
C ASP A 53 -1.88 -1.73 -20.84
N ALA A 54 -0.86 -2.55 -20.62
CA ALA A 54 0.52 -2.24 -21.01
C ALA A 54 0.74 -2.31 -22.54
N GLY A 55 -0.13 -2.98 -23.30
CA GLY A 55 0.02 -3.18 -24.74
C GLY A 55 1.13 -4.17 -25.12
N ILE A 56 1.40 -5.14 -24.26
CA ILE A 56 2.41 -6.20 -24.46
C ILE A 56 1.77 -7.58 -24.43
N ASN A 57 2.57 -8.64 -24.62
CA ASN A 57 2.12 -10.01 -24.50
C ASN A 57 2.63 -10.64 -23.20
N GLY A 58 1.98 -11.71 -22.72
CA GLY A 58 2.47 -12.46 -21.58
C GLY A 58 3.88 -13.04 -21.77
N SER A 59 4.25 -13.34 -23.04
CA SER A 59 5.60 -13.79 -23.42
C SER A 59 6.71 -12.75 -23.22
N ASP A 60 6.37 -11.48 -23.09
CA ASP A 60 7.32 -10.38 -22.88
C ASP A 60 7.64 -10.18 -21.38
N VAL A 61 6.96 -10.94 -20.51
CA VAL A 61 7.13 -10.89 -19.05
C VAL A 61 8.17 -11.91 -18.64
N ASP A 62 9.26 -11.44 -18.02
CA ASP A 62 10.36 -12.27 -17.54
C ASP A 62 10.65 -12.08 -16.03
N GLY A 63 9.80 -11.31 -15.35
CA GLY A 63 9.87 -11.07 -13.91
C GLY A 63 8.50 -11.15 -13.23
N MET A 64 8.45 -11.71 -12.01
CA MET A 64 7.23 -11.78 -11.19
C MET A 64 7.55 -11.43 -9.73
N ALA A 65 6.70 -10.65 -9.09
CA ALA A 65 6.84 -10.37 -7.66
C ALA A 65 5.49 -10.30 -6.96
N THR A 66 5.42 -10.87 -5.76
CA THR A 66 4.26 -10.79 -4.87
C THR A 66 4.72 -10.79 -3.40
N PHE A 67 3.83 -11.00 -2.46
CA PHE A 67 4.15 -11.10 -1.05
C PHE A 67 3.57 -12.35 -0.40
N SER A 68 4.13 -12.74 0.76
CA SER A 68 3.96 -14.08 1.34
C SER A 68 2.52 -14.47 1.67
N MET A 69 1.62 -13.51 1.79
CA MET A 69 0.20 -13.78 2.01
C MET A 69 -0.59 -14.04 0.72
N ASP A 70 0.04 -13.99 -0.44
CA ASP A 70 -0.55 -14.48 -1.69
C ASP A 70 -0.36 -16.00 -1.79
N ASN A 71 -1.44 -16.73 -2.02
CA ASN A 71 -1.40 -18.19 -2.10
C ASN A 71 -1.02 -18.70 -3.50
N ASN A 72 -0.90 -17.80 -4.50
CA ASN A 72 -0.62 -18.18 -5.87
C ASN A 72 0.89 -18.10 -6.12
N TRP A 73 1.45 -19.15 -6.70
CA TRP A 73 2.88 -19.17 -7.01
C TRP A 73 3.16 -18.35 -8.28
N GLU A 74 4.21 -17.56 -8.21
CA GLU A 74 4.67 -16.70 -9.29
C GLU A 74 4.86 -17.47 -10.60
N THR A 75 5.43 -18.67 -10.52
CA THR A 75 5.67 -19.55 -11.67
C THR A 75 4.37 -20.04 -12.31
N GLU A 76 3.33 -20.26 -11.51
CA GLU A 76 2.03 -20.71 -12.04
C GLU A 76 1.28 -19.56 -12.72
N VAL A 77 1.22 -18.39 -12.07
CA VAL A 77 0.60 -17.20 -12.66
C VAL A 77 1.32 -16.84 -13.97
N HIS A 78 2.67 -16.84 -13.99
CA HIS A 78 3.46 -16.57 -15.18
C HIS A 78 3.14 -17.52 -16.33
N ARG A 79 3.03 -18.83 -16.05
CA ARG A 79 2.66 -19.85 -17.06
C ARG A 79 1.27 -19.60 -17.62
N GLN A 80 0.29 -19.27 -16.74
CA GLN A 80 -1.11 -19.08 -17.16
C GLN A 80 -1.30 -17.83 -18.02
N ILE A 81 -0.48 -16.81 -17.87
CA ILE A 81 -0.53 -15.61 -18.73
C ILE A 81 0.24 -15.76 -20.05
N GLY A 82 0.82 -16.92 -20.32
CA GLY A 82 1.58 -17.20 -21.55
C GLY A 82 3.06 -16.82 -21.48
N GLY A 83 3.61 -16.67 -20.28
CA GLY A 83 5.03 -16.39 -20.06
C GLY A 83 5.93 -17.51 -20.58
N GLN A 84 7.14 -17.15 -21.02
CA GLN A 84 8.13 -18.08 -21.58
C GLN A 84 9.25 -18.37 -20.56
N GLU A 85 10.26 -17.54 -20.49
CA GLU A 85 11.35 -17.65 -19.53
C GLU A 85 11.07 -16.71 -18.34
N LEU A 86 11.09 -17.24 -17.12
CA LEU A 86 11.01 -16.43 -15.90
C LEU A 86 12.41 -16.27 -15.31
N ARG A 87 13.03 -15.11 -15.52
CA ARG A 87 14.40 -14.80 -15.12
C ARG A 87 14.50 -14.26 -13.70
N PHE A 88 13.42 -13.63 -13.23
CA PHE A 88 13.32 -13.07 -11.88
C PHE A 88 11.97 -13.42 -11.25
N PHE A 89 11.99 -13.91 -10.02
CA PHE A 89 10.78 -14.00 -9.20
C PHE A 89 11.13 -13.77 -7.74
N SER A 90 10.23 -13.11 -7.02
CA SER A 90 10.45 -12.72 -5.63
C SER A 90 9.16 -12.65 -4.86
N ARG A 91 9.25 -13.05 -3.58
CA ARG A 91 8.16 -12.97 -2.63
C ARG A 91 8.64 -12.23 -1.39
N THR A 92 8.04 -11.06 -1.10
CA THR A 92 8.35 -10.31 0.11
C THR A 92 7.54 -10.83 1.28
N GLU A 93 8.13 -10.80 2.48
CA GLU A 93 7.42 -11.23 3.68
C GLU A 93 6.24 -10.30 4.00
N TYR A 94 5.24 -10.87 4.67
CA TYR A 94 4.06 -10.26 5.26
C TYR A 94 2.97 -9.76 4.30
N GLY A 95 1.84 -9.35 4.91
CA GLY A 95 0.61 -8.92 4.24
C GLY A 95 0.54 -7.44 3.95
N GLY A 96 -0.51 -6.79 4.41
CA GLY A 96 -0.91 -5.44 4.00
C GLY A 96 0.18 -4.38 3.99
N GLY A 97 1.10 -4.39 4.94
CA GLY A 97 2.28 -3.53 4.93
C GLY A 97 3.28 -3.87 3.83
N GLY A 98 3.27 -5.09 3.32
CA GLY A 98 4.18 -5.60 2.30
C GLY A 98 3.91 -5.11 0.87
N ALA A 99 2.83 -4.39 0.60
CA ALA A 99 2.44 -4.01 -0.76
C ALA A 99 3.53 -3.30 -1.56
N ILE A 100 4.37 -2.49 -0.93
CA ILE A 100 5.48 -1.77 -1.58
C ILE A 100 6.72 -2.64 -1.78
N GLY A 101 6.88 -3.71 -1.02
CA GLY A 101 8.02 -4.62 -1.15
C GLY A 101 8.23 -5.19 -2.54
N PRO A 102 7.22 -5.79 -3.18
CA PRO A 102 7.32 -6.26 -4.55
C PRO A 102 7.73 -5.18 -5.56
N PHE A 103 7.25 -3.92 -5.38
CA PHE A 103 7.68 -2.80 -6.22
C PHE A 103 9.17 -2.47 -6.04
N ALA A 104 9.67 -2.48 -4.81
CA ALA A 104 11.08 -2.26 -4.53
C ALA A 104 11.96 -3.37 -5.13
N HIS A 105 11.54 -4.64 -5.02
CA HIS A 105 12.24 -5.79 -5.56
C HIS A 105 12.24 -5.78 -7.11
N ALA A 106 11.08 -5.61 -7.73
CA ALA A 106 10.95 -5.55 -9.19
C ALA A 106 11.74 -4.36 -9.77
N THR A 107 11.66 -3.17 -9.13
CA THR A 107 12.44 -2.01 -9.52
C THR A 107 13.94 -2.31 -9.49
N SER A 108 14.44 -2.93 -8.41
CA SER A 108 15.85 -3.31 -8.29
C SER A 108 16.27 -4.36 -9.31
N ALA A 109 15.42 -5.34 -9.60
CA ALA A 109 15.68 -6.38 -10.60
C ALA A 109 15.80 -5.79 -12.02
N ILE A 110 14.89 -4.88 -12.40
CA ILE A 110 14.95 -4.19 -13.70
C ILE A 110 16.18 -3.28 -13.78
N GLN A 111 16.52 -2.54 -12.72
CA GLN A 111 17.70 -1.68 -12.67
C GLN A 111 19.00 -2.46 -12.81
N SER A 112 19.09 -3.64 -12.22
CA SER A 112 20.26 -4.52 -12.28
C SER A 112 20.31 -5.43 -13.52
N GLY A 113 19.24 -5.42 -14.36
CA GLY A 113 19.16 -6.24 -15.57
C GLY A 113 18.85 -7.72 -15.32
N GLN A 114 18.34 -8.08 -14.13
CA GLN A 114 17.91 -9.45 -13.85
C GLN A 114 16.64 -9.81 -14.64
N CYS A 115 15.77 -8.82 -14.89
CA CYS A 115 14.64 -8.94 -15.81
C CYS A 115 14.44 -7.62 -16.57
N GLU A 116 13.64 -7.65 -17.62
CA GLU A 116 13.27 -6.47 -18.40
C GLU A 116 11.86 -5.99 -18.09
N THR A 117 10.93 -6.91 -17.92
CA THR A 117 9.52 -6.61 -17.66
C THR A 117 9.01 -7.49 -16.53
N ALA A 118 8.54 -6.85 -15.45
CA ALA A 118 8.06 -7.55 -14.27
C ALA A 118 6.58 -7.30 -14.02
N ILE A 119 5.85 -8.35 -13.58
CA ILE A 119 4.51 -8.23 -13.03
C ILE A 119 4.57 -8.28 -11.51
N ILE A 120 3.83 -7.36 -10.89
CA ILE A 120 3.47 -7.40 -9.47
C ILE A 120 1.99 -7.72 -9.38
N TYR A 121 1.61 -8.63 -8.50
CA TYR A 121 0.21 -9.02 -8.36
C TYR A 121 -0.17 -9.38 -6.93
N ARG A 122 -1.45 -9.32 -6.63
CA ARG A 122 -2.11 -9.88 -5.46
C ARG A 122 -3.50 -10.35 -5.83
N GLY A 123 -3.79 -11.64 -5.62
CA GLY A 123 -5.12 -12.22 -5.72
C GLY A 123 -5.55 -12.80 -4.37
N MET A 124 -6.78 -12.54 -3.94
CA MET A 124 -7.26 -13.01 -2.65
C MET A 124 -8.77 -13.19 -2.60
N ASN A 125 -9.20 -14.19 -1.84
CA ASN A 125 -10.58 -14.42 -1.42
C ASN A 125 -10.67 -14.21 0.10
N GLU A 126 -10.29 -13.02 0.58
CA GLU A 126 -10.26 -12.75 2.02
C GLU A 126 -11.66 -12.80 2.64
N ARG A 127 -12.68 -12.35 1.93
CA ARG A 127 -14.03 -12.31 2.48
C ARG A 127 -14.76 -13.64 2.36
N SER A 128 -14.64 -14.35 1.24
CA SER A 128 -15.28 -15.65 1.04
C SER A 128 -14.41 -16.84 1.47
N GLY A 129 -13.10 -16.63 1.62
CA GLY A 129 -12.14 -17.62 2.09
C GLY A 129 -11.72 -17.40 3.55
N LEU A 130 -10.41 -17.42 3.79
CA LEU A 130 -9.82 -17.30 5.13
C LEU A 130 -9.74 -15.82 5.56
N ARG A 131 -10.52 -15.44 6.56
CA ARG A 131 -10.69 -14.05 6.99
C ARG A 131 -9.63 -13.64 8.01
N PHE A 132 -8.92 -12.54 7.75
CA PHE A 132 -7.97 -11.93 8.69
C PHE A 132 -8.63 -11.49 9.99
N GLY A 133 -9.81 -10.89 9.90
CA GLY A 133 -10.58 -10.46 11.06
C GLY A 133 -11.13 -11.60 11.92
N GLY A 134 -11.12 -12.83 11.42
CA GLY A 134 -11.61 -14.02 12.13
C GLY A 134 -10.65 -14.62 13.16
N GLY A 135 -9.39 -14.19 13.19
CA GLY A 135 -8.35 -14.73 14.08
C GLY A 135 -7.83 -16.12 13.71
N GLU A 136 -8.42 -16.78 12.73
CA GLU A 136 -8.03 -18.15 12.32
C GLU A 136 -6.62 -18.19 11.69
N ILE A 137 -6.25 -17.18 10.90
CA ILE A 137 -4.91 -17.07 10.29
C ILE A 137 -3.81 -17.04 11.34
N MET A 138 -4.05 -16.42 12.49
CA MET A 138 -3.08 -16.31 13.55
C MET A 138 -2.76 -17.66 14.19
N SER A 139 -3.73 -18.57 14.25
CA SER A 139 -3.52 -19.93 14.78
C SER A 139 -2.67 -20.80 13.84
N MET A 140 -2.77 -20.59 12.53
CA MET A 140 -2.00 -21.35 11.53
C MET A 140 -0.52 -20.96 11.49
N ASN A 141 -0.18 -19.73 11.88
CA ASN A 141 1.20 -19.21 11.91
C ASN A 141 1.85 -19.33 13.31
N ALA A 142 1.19 -19.96 14.29
CA ALA A 142 1.66 -20.04 15.67
C ALA A 142 3.02 -20.75 15.86
N LEU A 143 3.49 -21.45 14.84
CA LEU A 143 4.78 -22.16 14.87
C LEU A 143 5.95 -21.28 14.34
N ASN A 144 5.68 -20.07 13.86
CA ASN A 144 6.74 -19.18 13.41
C ASN A 144 7.35 -18.45 14.62
N PRO A 145 8.69 -18.48 14.80
CA PRO A 145 9.35 -17.76 15.90
C PRO A 145 9.06 -16.26 15.92
N ASP A 146 8.85 -15.64 14.77
CA ASP A 146 8.51 -14.21 14.66
C ASP A 146 7.14 -13.88 15.26
N MET A 147 6.29 -14.89 15.42
CA MET A 147 4.96 -14.75 16.03
C MET A 147 4.97 -14.93 17.55
N ILE A 148 6.11 -15.22 18.15
CA ILE A 148 6.20 -15.50 19.61
C ILE A 148 5.72 -14.30 20.45
N HIS A 149 5.89 -13.06 19.95
CA HIS A 149 5.43 -11.88 20.66
C HIS A 149 3.89 -11.82 20.78
N PHE A 150 3.13 -12.45 19.87
CA PHE A 150 1.68 -12.54 19.97
C PHE A 150 1.22 -13.43 21.14
N SER A 151 2.07 -14.34 21.62
CA SER A 151 1.76 -15.16 22.79
C SER A 151 1.51 -14.33 24.05
N HIS A 152 2.00 -13.08 24.09
CA HIS A 152 1.76 -12.16 25.19
C HIS A 152 0.41 -11.44 25.08
N TYR A 153 -0.18 -11.36 23.88
CA TYR A 153 -1.43 -10.65 23.63
C TYR A 153 -2.64 -11.57 23.55
N PHE A 154 -2.50 -12.71 22.91
CA PHE A 154 -3.61 -13.63 22.66
C PHE A 154 -4.36 -14.07 23.93
N PRO A 155 -3.69 -14.38 25.06
CA PRO A 155 -4.39 -14.71 26.29
C PRO A 155 -5.29 -13.59 26.85
N THR A 156 -5.07 -12.34 26.43
CA THR A 156 -5.86 -11.18 26.84
C THR A 156 -6.99 -10.83 25.86
N GLY A 157 -7.18 -11.62 24.81
CA GLY A 157 -8.19 -11.39 23.78
C GLY A 157 -7.76 -10.45 22.65
N PHE A 158 -6.50 -9.98 22.62
CA PHE A 158 -5.94 -9.13 21.57
C PHE A 158 -5.57 -9.96 20.33
N MET A 159 -6.58 -10.52 19.65
CA MET A 159 -6.39 -11.48 18.57
C MET A 159 -6.62 -10.88 17.17
N THR A 160 -7.15 -9.67 17.06
CA THR A 160 -7.55 -9.09 15.77
C THR A 160 -6.84 -7.78 15.46
N PRO A 161 -6.59 -7.45 14.17
CA PRO A 161 -6.02 -6.17 13.79
C PRO A 161 -6.79 -4.95 14.33
N ALA A 162 -8.13 -5.06 14.42
CA ALA A 162 -8.96 -4.01 15.01
C ALA A 162 -8.58 -3.71 16.47
N SER A 163 -8.36 -4.74 17.28
CA SER A 163 -7.95 -4.54 18.69
C SER A 163 -6.56 -3.93 18.81
N TRP A 164 -5.63 -4.29 17.91
CA TRP A 164 -4.27 -3.73 17.91
C TRP A 164 -4.25 -2.25 17.54
N ILE A 165 -4.97 -1.87 16.50
CA ILE A 165 -5.07 -0.46 16.08
C ILE A 165 -5.90 0.36 17.07
N ALA A 166 -6.90 -0.23 17.72
CA ALA A 166 -7.65 0.45 18.77
C ALA A 166 -6.76 0.96 19.91
N MET A 167 -5.72 0.21 20.31
CA MET A 167 -4.74 0.67 21.31
C MET A 167 -4.01 1.93 20.86
N SER A 168 -3.51 1.94 19.63
CA SER A 168 -2.83 3.12 19.06
C SER A 168 -3.78 4.30 18.92
N ALA A 169 -5.03 4.04 18.50
CA ALA A 169 -6.06 5.07 18.38
C ALA A 169 -6.41 5.68 19.75
N GLN A 170 -6.63 4.87 20.79
CA GLN A 170 -6.84 5.33 22.15
C GLN A 170 -5.69 6.21 22.66
N ARG A 171 -4.46 5.78 22.39
CA ARG A 171 -3.29 6.54 22.79
C ARG A 171 -3.20 7.88 22.04
N TYR A 172 -3.50 7.88 20.72
CA TYR A 172 -3.56 9.10 19.92
C TYR A 172 -4.63 10.08 20.46
N MET A 173 -5.82 9.58 20.81
CA MET A 173 -6.88 10.38 21.45
C MET A 173 -6.40 11.01 22.76
N HIS A 174 -5.72 10.23 23.60
CA HIS A 174 -5.21 10.70 24.89
C HIS A 174 -4.12 11.78 24.73
N GLU A 175 -3.19 11.61 23.81
CA GLU A 175 -2.04 12.52 23.64
C GLU A 175 -2.41 13.79 22.89
N TYR A 176 -3.27 13.70 21.88
CA TYR A 176 -3.56 14.81 20.96
C TYR A 176 -5.01 15.30 21.00
N GLY A 177 -5.82 14.76 21.90
CA GLY A 177 -7.22 15.18 22.06
C GLY A 177 -8.11 14.86 20.88
N ALA A 178 -7.73 13.88 20.04
CA ALA A 178 -8.62 13.38 18.98
C ALA A 178 -9.85 12.68 19.57
N THR A 179 -10.90 12.63 18.79
CA THR A 179 -12.18 12.03 19.16
C THR A 179 -12.61 10.98 18.16
N SER A 180 -13.62 10.17 18.49
CA SER A 180 -14.24 9.23 17.53
C SER A 180 -14.82 9.95 16.30
N GLU A 181 -15.21 11.23 16.43
CA GLU A 181 -15.70 12.02 15.30
C GLU A 181 -14.58 12.36 14.30
N ASP A 182 -13.34 12.56 14.77
CA ASP A 182 -12.21 12.82 13.90
C ASP A 182 -11.91 11.60 13.02
N PHE A 183 -12.01 10.41 13.57
CA PHE A 183 -11.93 9.17 12.81
C PHE A 183 -13.13 9.02 11.85
N GLY A 184 -14.32 9.40 12.32
CA GLY A 184 -15.55 9.43 11.51
C GLY A 184 -15.45 10.35 10.30
N ARG A 185 -14.82 11.52 10.43
CA ARG A 185 -14.61 12.44 9.29
C ARG A 185 -13.79 11.78 8.19
N ILE A 186 -12.78 10.99 8.55
CA ILE A 186 -12.00 10.19 7.58
C ILE A 186 -12.87 9.15 6.91
N ALA A 187 -13.65 8.39 7.68
CA ALA A 187 -14.54 7.37 7.12
C ALA A 187 -15.60 7.98 6.17
N VAL A 188 -16.19 9.13 6.53
CA VAL A 188 -17.12 9.87 5.67
C VAL A 188 -16.44 10.34 4.38
N LEU A 189 -15.26 10.91 4.48
CA LEU A 189 -14.47 11.35 3.33
C LEU A 189 -14.22 10.21 2.34
N LEU A 190 -13.73 9.06 2.82
CA LEU A 190 -13.43 7.92 1.96
C LEU A 190 -14.71 7.32 1.35
N ARG A 191 -15.82 7.34 2.08
CA ARG A 191 -17.12 6.92 1.57
C ARG A 191 -17.69 7.90 0.53
N ASP A 192 -17.40 9.21 0.64
CA ASP A 192 -17.74 10.18 -0.40
C ASP A 192 -17.04 9.82 -1.73
N PHE A 193 -15.73 9.60 -1.71
CA PHE A 193 -14.99 9.16 -2.89
C PHE A 193 -15.47 7.81 -3.43
N ALA A 194 -15.72 6.82 -2.55
CA ALA A 194 -16.22 5.51 -2.95
C ALA A 194 -17.61 5.62 -3.59
N SER A 195 -18.47 6.49 -3.08
CA SER A 195 -19.86 6.62 -3.54
C SER A 195 -19.98 7.05 -5.00
N THR A 196 -18.94 7.70 -5.53
CA THR A 196 -18.86 8.15 -6.93
C THR A 196 -18.03 7.19 -7.81
N ASN A 197 -17.35 6.21 -7.23
CA ASN A 197 -16.52 5.24 -7.96
C ASN A 197 -17.30 3.95 -8.27
N PRO A 198 -17.65 3.67 -9.54
CA PRO A 198 -18.40 2.46 -9.90
C PRO A 198 -17.72 1.14 -9.54
N ALA A 199 -16.38 1.13 -9.39
CA ALA A 199 -15.62 -0.05 -9.00
C ALA A 199 -15.63 -0.29 -7.49
N ALA A 200 -16.06 0.69 -6.68
CA ALA A 200 -16.06 0.59 -5.24
C ALA A 200 -17.21 -0.26 -4.70
N PHE A 201 -16.92 -1.05 -3.66
CA PHE A 201 -17.96 -1.81 -2.97
C PHE A 201 -19.11 -0.92 -2.45
N TYR A 202 -18.77 0.31 -2.03
CA TYR A 202 -19.74 1.29 -1.55
C TYR A 202 -20.14 2.32 -2.60
N TYR A 203 -20.12 1.96 -3.88
CA TYR A 203 -20.69 2.81 -4.94
C TYR A 203 -22.14 3.20 -4.63
N GLN A 204 -22.47 4.48 -4.76
CA GLN A 204 -23.78 5.08 -4.44
C GLN A 204 -24.25 4.88 -2.98
N ARG A 205 -23.30 4.68 -2.03
CA ARG A 205 -23.62 4.48 -0.60
C ARG A 205 -22.77 5.40 0.28
N PRO A 206 -22.94 6.72 0.19
CA PRO A 206 -22.31 7.64 1.13
C PRO A 206 -22.80 7.38 2.56
N ILE A 207 -22.10 7.91 3.54
CA ILE A 207 -22.52 7.95 4.95
C ILE A 207 -22.38 9.36 5.51
N THR A 208 -23.13 9.64 6.57
CA THR A 208 -22.99 10.85 7.39
C THR A 208 -22.12 10.58 8.61
N LEU A 209 -21.63 11.63 9.26
CA LEU A 209 -20.92 11.51 10.54
C LEU A 209 -21.81 10.92 11.63
N GLU A 210 -23.10 11.25 11.63
CA GLU A 210 -24.07 10.69 12.56
C GLU A 210 -24.22 9.17 12.38
N GLU A 211 -24.37 8.70 11.15
CA GLU A 211 -24.41 7.26 10.84
C GLU A 211 -23.13 6.55 11.26
N HIS A 212 -21.97 7.20 11.08
CA HIS A 212 -20.72 6.66 11.61
C HIS A 212 -20.78 6.51 13.12
N GLN A 213 -21.18 7.54 13.85
CA GLN A 213 -21.24 7.55 15.31
C GLN A 213 -22.30 6.59 15.88
N GLN A 214 -23.32 6.24 15.12
CA GLN A 214 -24.34 5.24 15.48
C GLN A 214 -23.94 3.81 15.07
N SER A 215 -22.88 3.65 14.26
CA SER A 215 -22.47 2.33 13.78
C SER A 215 -21.90 1.47 14.91
N LYS A 216 -21.95 0.13 14.70
CA LYS A 216 -21.52 -0.84 15.70
C LYS A 216 -20.07 -0.61 16.12
N MET A 217 -19.82 -0.59 17.43
CA MET A 217 -18.47 -0.64 17.99
C MET A 217 -17.82 -2.00 17.73
N ILE A 218 -16.63 -2.01 17.14
CA ILE A 218 -15.85 -3.22 16.85
C ILE A 218 -14.82 -3.46 17.94
N ALA A 219 -14.00 -2.46 18.24
CA ALA A 219 -13.03 -2.43 19.33
C ALA A 219 -12.83 -0.96 19.72
N ASP A 220 -13.26 -0.55 20.92
CA ASP A 220 -13.21 0.85 21.35
C ASP A 220 -11.82 1.47 21.14
N PRO A 221 -11.69 2.61 20.37
CA PRO A 221 -12.74 3.49 19.88
C PRO A 221 -13.25 3.21 18.45
N LEU A 222 -12.82 2.11 17.82
CA LEU A 222 -13.09 1.81 16.40
C LEU A 222 -14.52 1.32 16.20
N ARG A 223 -15.22 1.94 15.27
CA ARG A 223 -16.55 1.56 14.81
C ARG A 223 -16.48 0.77 13.52
N LEU A 224 -17.60 0.21 13.10
CA LEU A 224 -17.69 -0.58 11.87
C LEU A 224 -17.18 0.18 10.63
N TYR A 225 -17.48 1.46 10.52
CA TYR A 225 -17.07 2.27 9.37
C TYR A 225 -15.62 2.78 9.45
N ASP A 226 -14.93 2.57 10.56
CA ASP A 226 -13.50 2.79 10.68
C ASP A 226 -12.66 1.65 10.10
N CYS A 227 -13.27 0.50 9.81
CA CYS A 227 -12.58 -0.72 9.40
C CYS A 227 -12.58 -0.88 7.87
N CYS A 228 -11.47 -1.37 7.33
CA CYS A 228 -11.36 -1.72 5.91
C CYS A 228 -12.31 -2.86 5.52
N GLN A 229 -12.50 -3.00 4.19
CA GLN A 229 -13.39 -4.01 3.62
C GLN A 229 -12.65 -5.33 3.42
N GLU A 230 -13.02 -6.40 4.13
CA GLU A 230 -12.62 -7.74 3.68
C GLU A 230 -13.21 -7.97 2.28
N SER A 231 -12.36 -8.25 1.29
CA SER A 231 -12.76 -8.31 -0.12
C SER A 231 -12.16 -9.50 -0.83
N ASP A 232 -12.89 -10.00 -1.81
CA ASP A 232 -12.38 -10.89 -2.84
C ASP A 232 -12.03 -10.07 -4.07
N GLY A 233 -10.88 -10.33 -4.67
CA GLY A 233 -10.43 -9.65 -5.88
C GLY A 233 -8.93 -9.75 -6.08
N ALA A 234 -8.46 -9.14 -7.16
CA ALA A 234 -7.04 -9.08 -7.49
C ALA A 234 -6.68 -7.76 -8.16
N VAL A 235 -5.42 -7.36 -7.98
CA VAL A 235 -4.80 -6.22 -8.67
C VAL A 235 -3.41 -6.64 -9.15
N ALA A 236 -3.03 -6.18 -10.34
CA ALA A 236 -1.70 -6.42 -10.92
C ALA A 236 -1.15 -5.17 -11.61
N PHE A 237 0.18 -5.15 -11.74
CA PHE A 237 0.93 -4.06 -12.38
C PHE A 237 1.99 -4.65 -13.30
N VAL A 238 2.27 -3.96 -14.41
CA VAL A 238 3.42 -4.24 -15.27
C VAL A 238 4.43 -3.12 -15.15
N LEU A 239 5.68 -3.48 -14.84
CA LEU A 239 6.82 -2.58 -14.69
C LEU A 239 7.88 -2.88 -15.74
N THR A 240 8.53 -1.83 -16.27
CA THR A 240 9.73 -1.97 -17.12
C THR A 240 10.62 -0.73 -16.97
N SER A 241 11.77 -0.70 -17.68
CA SER A 241 12.60 0.52 -17.68
C SER A 241 11.85 1.69 -18.30
N LEU A 242 12.10 2.90 -17.82
CA LEU A 242 11.43 4.11 -18.33
C LEU A 242 11.69 4.33 -19.84
N ASP A 243 12.88 4.00 -20.32
CA ASP A 243 13.23 4.13 -21.73
C ASP A 243 12.39 3.17 -22.60
N HIS A 244 12.26 1.91 -22.15
CA HIS A 244 11.39 0.94 -22.82
C HIS A 244 9.91 1.35 -22.70
N ALA A 245 9.50 1.82 -21.53
CA ALA A 245 8.16 2.33 -21.28
C ALA A 245 7.73 3.42 -22.28
N LYS A 246 8.60 4.40 -22.52
CA LYS A 246 8.35 5.49 -23.48
C LYS A 246 8.27 5.04 -24.93
N ALA A 247 8.89 3.92 -25.27
CA ALA A 247 8.80 3.32 -26.60
C ALA A 247 7.47 2.61 -26.84
N ILE A 248 6.83 2.10 -25.79
CA ILE A 248 5.58 1.33 -25.90
C ILE A 248 4.35 2.20 -25.62
N ARG A 249 4.46 3.16 -24.68
CA ARG A 249 3.32 3.88 -24.11
C ARG A 249 3.59 5.38 -23.99
N LYS A 250 2.56 6.20 -24.22
CA LYS A 250 2.66 7.67 -24.15
C LYS A 250 2.57 8.23 -22.73
N ASP A 251 2.00 7.47 -21.78
CA ASP A 251 1.67 7.88 -20.42
C ASP A 251 2.23 6.93 -19.34
N PRO A 252 3.53 6.52 -19.45
CA PRO A 252 4.14 5.69 -18.41
C PRO A 252 4.25 6.49 -17.10
N ILE A 253 4.12 5.79 -15.96
CA ILE A 253 4.23 6.41 -14.65
C ILE A 253 5.56 6.01 -14.02
N GLU A 254 6.48 6.97 -13.89
CA GLU A 254 7.78 6.77 -13.28
C GLU A 254 7.63 6.44 -11.80
N ILE A 255 8.36 5.43 -11.32
CA ILE A 255 8.61 5.19 -9.90
C ILE A 255 9.83 6.06 -9.54
N ALA A 256 9.56 7.28 -9.09
CA ALA A 256 10.61 8.26 -8.77
C ALA A 256 11.42 7.83 -7.54
N SER A 257 10.75 7.24 -6.56
CA SER A 257 11.39 6.59 -5.40
C SER A 257 10.48 5.49 -4.86
N VAL A 258 11.08 4.39 -4.40
CA VAL A 258 10.37 3.31 -3.71
C VAL A 258 11.26 2.78 -2.59
N ARG A 259 10.72 2.64 -1.38
CA ARG A 259 11.49 2.26 -0.20
C ARG A 259 10.68 1.41 0.77
N GLN A 260 11.40 0.55 1.47
CA GLN A 260 10.93 -0.15 2.67
C GLN A 260 11.80 0.26 3.86
N CYS A 261 11.24 0.25 5.06
CA CYS A 261 11.95 0.58 6.28
C CYS A 261 11.55 -0.36 7.42
N ALA A 262 12.54 -0.74 8.22
CA ALA A 262 12.37 -1.33 9.54
C ALA A 262 13.43 -0.74 10.46
N LEU A 263 13.07 -0.44 11.69
CA LEU A 263 13.96 0.08 12.73
C LEU A 263 14.23 -1.01 13.77
N PRO A 264 15.27 -0.87 14.62
CA PRO A 264 15.59 -1.89 15.64
C PRO A 264 14.43 -2.19 16.61
N SER A 265 13.57 -1.21 16.88
CA SER A 265 12.36 -1.34 17.71
C SER A 265 11.13 -1.82 16.95
N SER A 266 11.21 -1.91 15.62
CA SER A 266 10.08 -2.30 14.78
C SER A 266 9.55 -3.68 15.11
N ARG A 267 8.23 -3.79 15.14
CA ARG A 267 7.52 -5.07 15.32
C ARG A 267 6.37 -5.15 14.33
N GLN A 268 6.03 -6.36 13.96
CA GLN A 268 4.91 -6.61 13.08
C GLN A 268 3.60 -6.11 13.73
N VAL A 269 2.98 -5.10 13.15
CA VAL A 269 1.64 -4.56 13.46
C VAL A 269 1.42 -4.08 14.91
N THR A 270 2.24 -4.50 15.87
CA THR A 270 2.01 -4.24 17.31
C THR A 270 3.25 -3.61 17.96
N PRO A 271 3.49 -2.31 17.79
CA PRO A 271 4.68 -1.63 18.31
C PRO A 271 4.57 -1.28 19.81
N PHE A 272 3.90 -2.08 20.62
CA PHE A 272 3.63 -1.80 22.05
C PHE A 272 4.88 -1.72 22.94
N TYR A 273 6.04 -2.12 22.42
CA TYR A 273 7.33 -1.99 23.10
C TYR A 273 8.05 -0.66 22.77
N SER A 274 7.48 0.14 21.86
CA SER A 274 8.05 1.42 21.49
C SER A 274 7.73 2.46 22.55
N GLU A 275 8.54 3.54 22.64
CA GLU A 275 8.30 4.67 23.55
C GLU A 275 6.94 5.34 23.27
N SER A 276 6.52 5.33 22.02
CA SER A 276 5.20 5.81 21.59
C SER A 276 4.57 4.80 20.65
N ILE A 277 3.24 4.68 20.74
CA ILE A 277 2.40 3.90 19.82
C ILE A 277 1.43 4.79 19.03
N THR A 278 1.56 6.11 19.14
CA THR A 278 0.71 7.08 18.42
C THR A 278 1.18 7.33 16.99
N HIS A 279 2.42 6.94 16.68
CA HIS A 279 3.00 7.05 15.34
C HIS A 279 3.91 5.85 15.07
N PHE A 280 4.32 5.74 13.82
CA PHE A 280 5.22 4.68 13.36
C PHE A 280 6.54 5.33 12.95
N PRO A 281 7.60 5.24 13.75
CA PRO A 281 8.88 5.89 13.48
C PRO A 281 9.53 5.42 12.16
N GLU A 282 9.11 4.26 11.66
CA GLU A 282 9.49 3.76 10.34
C GLU A 282 9.03 4.69 9.22
N PHE A 283 7.83 5.29 9.34
CA PHE A 283 7.34 6.27 8.37
C PHE A 283 8.16 7.56 8.40
N ASP A 284 8.58 8.03 9.58
CA ASP A 284 9.43 9.22 9.70
C ASP A 284 10.78 9.02 9.00
N ALA A 285 11.41 7.87 9.26
CA ALA A 285 12.68 7.51 8.63
C ALA A 285 12.54 7.32 7.12
N LEU A 286 11.44 6.69 6.71
CA LEU A 286 11.12 6.40 5.32
C LEU A 286 10.85 7.67 4.52
N ALA A 287 10.04 8.58 5.05
CA ALA A 287 9.65 9.82 4.39
C ALA A 287 10.87 10.66 4.01
N LYS A 288 11.83 10.82 4.95
CA LYS A 288 13.06 11.56 4.71
C LYS A 288 13.87 11.00 3.54
N ASP A 289 14.13 9.69 3.52
CA ASP A 289 14.91 9.04 2.46
C ASP A 289 14.15 9.04 1.12
N LEU A 290 12.83 8.86 1.18
CA LEU A 290 11.95 8.83 0.01
C LEU A 290 11.96 10.16 -0.74
N TYR A 291 11.73 11.27 -0.04
CA TYR A 291 11.73 12.62 -0.61
C TYR A 291 13.12 12.99 -1.16
N GLN A 292 14.18 12.71 -0.40
CA GLN A 292 15.55 12.99 -0.84
C GLN A 292 15.88 12.27 -2.16
N ARG A 293 15.48 11.00 -2.32
CA ARG A 293 15.74 10.21 -3.53
C ARG A 293 14.89 10.63 -4.72
N ALA A 294 13.68 11.09 -4.45
CA ALA A 294 12.79 11.59 -5.48
C ALA A 294 13.09 13.04 -5.88
N ASP A 295 14.02 13.73 -5.20
CA ASP A 295 14.22 15.17 -5.31
C ASP A 295 12.86 15.90 -5.21
N ALA A 296 12.19 15.69 -4.07
CA ALA A 296 10.85 16.19 -3.80
C ALA A 296 10.71 16.62 -2.33
N THR A 297 9.64 17.36 -2.07
CA THR A 297 9.18 17.80 -0.75
C THR A 297 7.71 17.42 -0.55
N PRO A 298 7.15 17.50 0.65
CA PRO A 298 5.71 17.30 0.85
C PRO A 298 4.82 18.22 -0.02
N ASP A 299 5.28 19.44 -0.31
CA ASP A 299 4.53 20.40 -1.13
C ASP A 299 4.49 20.04 -2.63
N ASP A 300 5.33 19.11 -3.07
CA ASP A 300 5.31 18.61 -4.46
C ASP A 300 4.30 17.46 -4.67
N ILE A 301 3.63 17.01 -3.61
CA ILE A 301 2.65 15.92 -3.70
C ILE A 301 1.26 16.48 -4.00
N ASP A 302 0.73 16.15 -5.16
CA ASP A 302 -0.60 16.61 -5.61
C ASP A 302 -1.75 15.74 -5.10
N VAL A 303 -1.50 14.44 -4.90
CA VAL A 303 -2.48 13.44 -4.48
C VAL A 303 -1.77 12.30 -3.74
N ALA A 304 -2.43 11.66 -2.78
CA ALA A 304 -1.82 10.54 -2.09
C ALA A 304 -2.77 9.35 -1.88
N CYS A 305 -2.19 8.15 -1.90
CA CYS A 305 -2.81 6.96 -1.33
C CYS A 305 -2.15 6.68 0.03
N ILE A 306 -2.87 7.00 1.09
CA ILE A 306 -2.45 6.75 2.47
C ILE A 306 -3.08 5.44 2.93
N TYR A 307 -2.28 4.53 3.48
CA TYR A 307 -2.75 3.21 3.87
C TYR A 307 -3.80 3.27 4.99
N ASP A 308 -5.03 2.89 4.66
CA ASP A 308 -6.23 3.10 5.47
C ASP A 308 -6.92 1.78 5.88
N HIS A 309 -6.16 0.82 6.38
CA HIS A 309 -6.77 -0.40 6.94
C HIS A 309 -7.74 -0.08 8.09
N PHE A 310 -7.52 1.02 8.80
CA PHE A 310 -8.42 1.65 9.76
C PHE A 310 -8.31 3.17 9.66
N SER A 311 -9.41 3.90 9.86
CA SER A 311 -9.43 5.36 9.71
C SER A 311 -8.39 6.10 10.57
N PRO A 312 -8.16 5.78 11.88
CA PRO A 312 -7.16 6.50 12.67
C PRO A 312 -5.72 6.30 12.18
N ALA A 313 -5.43 5.26 11.40
CA ALA A 313 -4.09 5.04 10.89
C ALA A 313 -3.64 6.10 9.86
N ILE A 314 -4.57 6.86 9.29
CA ILE A 314 -4.27 7.94 8.35
C ILE A 314 -3.57 9.11 9.04
N LEU A 315 -4.00 9.50 10.25
CA LEU A 315 -3.51 10.69 10.93
C LEU A 315 -1.99 10.69 11.15
N PRO A 316 -1.40 9.67 11.79
CA PRO A 316 0.06 9.64 12.00
C PRO A 316 0.85 9.52 10.69
N GLN A 317 0.28 9.01 9.61
CA GLN A 317 0.95 8.99 8.32
C GLN A 317 1.01 10.38 7.68
N LEU A 318 -0.08 11.17 7.74
CA LEU A 318 -0.06 12.57 7.28
C LEU A 318 1.02 13.38 8.00
N GLU A 319 1.16 13.18 9.30
CA GLU A 319 2.18 13.82 10.15
C GLU A 319 3.59 13.35 9.79
N SER A 320 3.82 12.06 9.65
CA SER A 320 5.13 11.48 9.35
C SER A 320 5.65 11.87 7.97
N PHE A 321 4.75 12.02 6.99
CA PHE A 321 5.11 12.49 5.65
C PHE A 321 5.16 14.02 5.53
N GLY A 322 4.97 14.76 6.62
CA GLY A 322 5.22 16.21 6.71
C GLY A 322 4.12 17.09 6.13
N PHE A 323 2.89 16.59 5.98
CA PHE A 323 1.76 17.40 5.52
C PHE A 323 1.19 18.30 6.61
N CYS A 324 1.37 17.92 7.87
CA CYS A 324 1.04 18.68 9.06
C CYS A 324 2.01 18.32 10.19
N ALA A 325 1.99 19.10 11.28
CA ALA A 325 2.81 18.79 12.44
C ALA A 325 2.26 17.61 13.26
N ARG A 326 3.07 17.08 14.17
CA ARG A 326 2.69 15.95 15.02
C ARG A 326 1.50 16.34 15.91
N GLY A 327 0.44 15.51 15.87
CA GLY A 327 -0.82 15.72 16.59
C GLY A 327 -1.83 16.63 15.87
N GLU A 328 -1.47 17.22 14.73
CA GLU A 328 -2.34 18.10 13.93
C GLU A 328 -3.06 17.35 12.78
N GLY A 329 -2.84 16.05 12.62
CA GLY A 329 -3.46 15.27 11.55
C GLY A 329 -4.98 15.39 11.54
N LYS A 330 -5.63 15.40 12.72
CA LYS A 330 -7.08 15.56 12.87
C LYS A 330 -7.58 16.92 12.35
N ASP A 331 -6.83 17.99 12.64
CA ASP A 331 -7.18 19.36 12.24
C ASP A 331 -6.97 19.51 10.72
N PHE A 332 -5.89 18.97 10.17
CA PHE A 332 -5.61 18.95 8.74
C PHE A 332 -6.73 18.26 7.93
N VAL A 333 -7.28 17.18 8.47
CA VAL A 333 -8.45 16.51 7.89
C VAL A 333 -9.72 17.35 8.04
N ALA A 334 -9.97 17.92 9.23
CA ALA A 334 -11.14 18.74 9.52
C ALA A 334 -11.21 20.01 8.66
N ASP A 335 -10.05 20.61 8.37
CA ASP A 335 -9.92 21.81 7.52
C ASP A 335 -10.12 21.49 6.02
N GLY A 336 -10.35 20.21 5.67
CA GLY A 336 -10.66 19.79 4.30
C GLY A 336 -9.47 19.67 3.36
N HIS A 337 -8.23 19.74 3.84
CA HIS A 337 -7.03 19.67 3.00
C HIS A 337 -6.91 18.38 2.21
N VAL A 338 -7.44 17.28 2.73
CA VAL A 338 -7.40 15.94 2.11
C VAL A 338 -8.67 15.59 1.31
N SER A 339 -9.64 16.50 1.28
CA SER A 339 -10.95 16.30 0.66
C SER A 339 -10.93 16.59 -0.83
N ARG A 340 -12.03 16.34 -1.51
CA ARG A 340 -12.25 16.72 -2.92
C ARG A 340 -12.06 18.24 -3.09
N GLY A 341 -11.09 18.63 -3.92
CA GLY A 341 -10.71 20.03 -4.11
C GLY A 341 -9.84 20.64 -3.01
N GLY A 342 -9.44 19.85 -2.02
CA GLY A 342 -8.46 20.23 -1.01
C GLY A 342 -7.04 20.34 -1.56
N LYS A 343 -6.09 20.73 -0.69
CA LYS A 343 -4.67 20.91 -1.05
C LYS A 343 -4.05 19.61 -1.60
N MET A 344 -4.36 18.47 -0.98
CA MET A 344 -3.83 17.15 -1.33
C MET A 344 -4.91 16.08 -1.07
N PRO A 345 -5.82 15.84 -2.01
CA PRO A 345 -6.83 14.78 -1.86
C PRO A 345 -6.18 13.42 -1.64
N ILE A 346 -6.76 12.62 -0.73
CA ILE A 346 -6.25 11.28 -0.43
C ILE A 346 -7.26 10.20 -0.83
N ASN A 347 -6.74 9.01 -1.18
CA ASN A 347 -7.53 7.79 -1.38
C ASN A 347 -8.77 8.03 -2.26
N THR A 348 -8.59 8.69 -3.39
CA THR A 348 -9.65 9.18 -4.28
C THR A 348 -10.52 8.08 -4.90
N ASN A 349 -10.10 6.82 -4.80
CA ASN A 349 -10.91 5.64 -5.14
C ASN A 349 -11.91 5.25 -4.04
N GLY A 350 -11.76 5.81 -2.84
CA GLY A 350 -12.48 5.44 -1.62
C GLY A 350 -11.65 4.65 -0.62
N GLY A 351 -10.39 4.38 -0.94
CA GLY A 351 -9.46 3.66 -0.06
C GLY A 351 -9.86 2.21 0.20
N GLN A 352 -9.23 1.63 1.19
CA GLN A 352 -9.53 0.26 1.63
C GLN A 352 -10.81 0.18 2.47
N ILE A 353 -11.21 1.31 3.06
CA ILE A 353 -12.47 1.45 3.81
C ILE A 353 -13.67 1.52 2.86
N GLY A 354 -13.55 2.15 1.69
CA GLY A 354 -14.66 2.43 0.79
C GLY A 354 -14.68 1.58 -0.48
N GLU A 355 -13.54 1.40 -1.15
CA GLU A 355 -13.46 0.62 -2.40
C GLU A 355 -13.36 -0.87 -2.14
N ALA A 356 -12.23 -1.33 -1.68
CA ALA A 356 -11.92 -2.73 -1.40
C ALA A 356 -10.59 -2.84 -0.64
N TYR A 357 -10.39 -3.94 0.05
CA TYR A 357 -9.12 -4.24 0.71
C TYR A 357 -8.36 -5.32 -0.08
N ILE A 358 -7.44 -4.88 -0.93
CA ILE A 358 -6.50 -5.75 -1.65
C ILE A 358 -5.08 -5.41 -1.19
N HIS A 359 -4.89 -5.32 0.11
CA HIS A 359 -3.63 -4.96 0.77
C HIS A 359 -2.99 -3.66 0.24
N GLY A 360 -3.82 -2.68 -0.20
CA GLY A 360 -3.37 -1.37 -0.69
C GLY A 360 -3.01 -1.30 -2.17
N LEU A 361 -2.94 -2.43 -2.90
CA LEU A 361 -2.62 -2.41 -4.34
C LEU A 361 -3.68 -1.65 -5.14
N ASN A 362 -4.95 -1.72 -4.77
CA ASN A 362 -6.02 -0.94 -5.40
C ASN A 362 -5.79 0.58 -5.29
N GLY A 363 -5.27 1.06 -4.15
CA GLY A 363 -4.87 2.46 -3.98
C GLY A 363 -3.66 2.85 -4.85
N ILE A 364 -2.67 1.95 -5.03
CA ILE A 364 -1.55 2.18 -5.95
C ILE A 364 -2.07 2.29 -7.39
N ALA A 365 -3.00 1.43 -7.80
CA ALA A 365 -3.63 1.49 -9.10
C ALA A 365 -4.40 2.81 -9.31
N GLU A 366 -5.03 3.31 -8.26
CA GLU A 366 -5.68 4.63 -8.30
C GLU A 366 -4.67 5.75 -8.53
N MET A 367 -3.52 5.75 -7.87
CA MET A 367 -2.50 6.78 -8.12
C MET A 367 -1.97 6.73 -9.56
N VAL A 368 -1.86 5.55 -10.16
CA VAL A 368 -1.55 5.42 -11.59
C VAL A 368 -2.66 6.05 -12.46
N ARG A 369 -3.95 5.80 -12.14
CA ARG A 369 -5.08 6.43 -12.86
C ARG A 369 -5.06 7.94 -12.70
N GLN A 370 -4.81 8.46 -11.51
CA GLN A 370 -4.69 9.90 -11.24
C GLN A 370 -3.61 10.54 -12.12
N LEU A 371 -2.42 9.97 -12.15
CA LEU A 371 -1.31 10.49 -12.93
C LEU A 371 -1.51 10.33 -14.45
N ARG A 372 -2.30 9.36 -14.90
CA ARG A 372 -2.71 9.20 -16.30
C ARG A 372 -3.87 10.12 -16.70
N GLY A 373 -4.60 10.70 -15.75
CA GLY A 373 -5.78 11.51 -16.01
C GLY A 373 -7.04 10.68 -16.30
N THR A 374 -7.13 9.45 -15.80
CA THR A 374 -8.20 8.48 -16.05
C THR A 374 -8.98 8.10 -14.80
N SER A 375 -8.72 8.73 -13.67
CA SER A 375 -9.47 8.48 -12.43
C SER A 375 -10.89 9.02 -12.52
N VAL A 376 -11.84 8.31 -11.90
CA VAL A 376 -13.24 8.79 -11.75
C VAL A 376 -13.29 10.07 -10.90
N ASN A 377 -12.48 10.11 -9.85
CA ASN A 377 -12.36 11.26 -8.94
C ASN A 377 -11.07 12.04 -9.23
N GLN A 378 -10.90 12.47 -10.47
CA GLN A 378 -9.67 13.07 -10.95
C GLN A 378 -9.28 14.35 -10.21
N VAL A 379 -8.06 14.39 -9.70
CA VAL A 379 -7.40 15.60 -9.22
C VAL A 379 -6.80 16.32 -10.43
N ALA A 380 -7.29 17.53 -10.72
CA ALA A 380 -6.88 18.28 -11.90
C ALA A 380 -5.38 18.62 -11.85
N GLY A 381 -4.67 18.27 -12.91
CA GLY A 381 -3.26 18.62 -13.04
C GLY A 381 -2.27 17.81 -12.21
N ALA A 382 -2.71 16.74 -11.54
CA ALA A 382 -1.83 15.88 -10.72
C ALA A 382 -0.65 15.34 -11.55
N LYS A 383 0.57 15.52 -11.03
CA LYS A 383 1.85 15.10 -11.63
C LYS A 383 2.67 14.21 -10.69
N THR A 384 2.49 14.35 -9.40
CA THR A 384 3.23 13.61 -8.38
C THR A 384 2.26 13.00 -7.36
N ALA A 385 2.41 11.73 -7.09
CA ALA A 385 1.60 11.01 -6.11
C ALA A 385 2.48 10.33 -5.07
N LEU A 386 2.04 10.36 -3.80
CA LEU A 386 2.60 9.55 -2.73
C LEU A 386 1.75 8.30 -2.54
N VAL A 387 2.40 7.16 -2.30
CA VAL A 387 1.77 5.92 -1.86
C VAL A 387 2.42 5.45 -0.58
N THR A 388 1.63 5.12 0.42
CA THR A 388 2.12 4.48 1.64
C THR A 388 1.53 3.09 1.82
N ALA A 389 2.24 2.21 2.51
CA ALA A 389 1.77 0.88 2.87
C ALA A 389 2.31 0.47 4.25
N GLY A 390 1.46 -0.16 5.04
CA GLY A 390 1.81 -0.69 6.34
C GLY A 390 1.46 0.21 7.51
N ALA A 391 1.66 -0.35 8.67
CA ALA A 391 1.64 0.28 9.98
C ALA A 391 2.47 -0.61 10.89
N GLY A 392 3.67 -0.21 11.24
CA GLY A 392 4.69 -1.08 11.84
C GLY A 392 5.50 -1.79 10.75
N VAL A 393 5.97 -3.01 11.00
CA VAL A 393 6.73 -3.79 10.02
C VAL A 393 5.81 -4.81 9.34
N PRO A 394 5.86 -4.94 8.02
CA PRO A 394 6.62 -4.15 7.06
C PRO A 394 6.00 -2.76 6.82
N THR A 395 6.86 -1.79 6.57
CA THR A 395 6.47 -0.43 6.20
C THR A 395 7.14 -0.06 4.88
N GLY A 396 6.40 0.56 3.99
CA GLY A 396 6.91 0.98 2.71
C GLY A 396 6.18 2.20 2.14
N ALA A 397 6.86 2.92 1.24
CA ALA A 397 6.23 3.99 0.48
C ALA A 397 6.89 4.16 -0.89
N ALA A 398 6.19 4.82 -1.80
CA ALA A 398 6.67 5.19 -3.12
C ALA A 398 6.21 6.60 -3.51
N ILE A 399 7.04 7.30 -4.27
CA ILE A 399 6.66 8.50 -5.01
C ILE A 399 6.58 8.12 -6.48
N LEU A 400 5.41 8.37 -7.06
CA LEU A 400 5.11 8.15 -8.47
C LEU A 400 5.03 9.49 -9.18
N ARG A 401 5.51 9.56 -10.44
CA ARG A 401 5.44 10.77 -11.27
C ARG A 401 4.95 10.46 -12.67
N ARG A 402 4.23 11.40 -13.23
CA ARG A 402 3.97 11.43 -14.67
C ARG A 402 5.32 11.63 -15.39
N ALA A 403 5.66 10.73 -16.32
CA ALA A 403 6.95 10.71 -17.01
C ALA A 403 7.04 11.61 -18.25
#